data_4bda78506d068dfefdd43871d7e9fdb4
#
_entry.id   4bda78506d068dfefdd43871d7e9fdb4
#
_cell.length_a   1.000
_cell.length_b   1.000
_cell.length_c   1.000
_cell.angle_alpha   90.00
_cell.angle_beta   90.00
_cell.angle_gamma   90.00
#
_symmetry.space_group_name_H-M   'P 1'
#
loop_
_entity.id
_entity.type
_entity.pdbx_description
1 polymer ?
#
loop_
_entity_poly.entity_id
_entity_poly.type
_entity_poly.pdbx_seq_one_letter_code
_entity_poly.pdbx_strand_id
1 'polypeptide(L)'
;IASRLIRELEKPIAAPSANKSGKLSCTSPGDEFAKLKNSIDALLNGGDAELGLESTVVDCSVEKPCILRLGNITREEISNCLDYDIAPISQLEKKIKSPGQLLKHYSPDAKLLLNQNKPNRGDIFLSFGPHPKEIDGLTLTESKNLEEAAKNLFTFLHILDRLSKAKGGIP
;
A
#
# COMPACT_ATOMS: atom_id res chain seq x y z
N ILE A 1 16.37 -7.89 8.94
CA ILE A 1 16.52 -9.20 8.24
C ILE A 1 17.11 -8.98 6.85
N ALA A 2 16.49 -8.17 5.98
CA ALA A 2 16.93 -7.95 4.60
C ALA A 2 18.41 -7.53 4.49
N SER A 3 18.86 -6.54 5.28
CA SER A 3 20.26 -6.06 5.28
C SER A 3 21.27 -7.15 5.68
N ARG A 4 20.86 -8.07 6.56
CA ARG A 4 21.71 -9.22 6.94
C ARG A 4 21.78 -10.23 5.79
N LEU A 5 20.64 -10.53 5.18
CA LEU A 5 20.58 -11.43 4.03
C LEU A 5 21.48 -10.96 2.87
N ILE A 6 21.41 -9.67 2.51
CA ILE A 6 22.22 -9.06 1.47
C ILE A 6 23.72 -9.19 1.80
N ARG A 7 24.11 -8.93 3.05
CA ARG A 7 25.52 -9.05 3.49
C ARG A 7 26.04 -10.49 3.43
N GLU A 8 25.24 -11.46 3.89
CA GLU A 8 25.63 -12.86 3.90
C GLU A 8 25.67 -13.46 2.48
N LEU A 9 24.81 -12.97 1.58
CA LEU A 9 24.76 -13.44 0.20
C LEU A 9 25.91 -12.90 -0.66
N GLU A 10 26.43 -11.72 -0.34
CA GLU A 10 27.45 -10.97 -1.11
C GLU A 10 27.11 -10.80 -2.60
N LYS A 11 25.80 -10.78 -2.92
CA LYS A 11 25.27 -10.65 -4.28
C LYS A 11 24.07 -9.70 -4.28
N PRO A 12 23.80 -9.01 -5.40
CA PRO A 12 22.58 -8.22 -5.52
C PRO A 12 21.32 -9.10 -5.45
N ILE A 13 20.27 -8.55 -4.84
CA ILE A 13 18.95 -9.21 -4.72
C ILE A 13 17.92 -8.38 -5.48
N ALA A 14 17.16 -9.01 -6.37
CA ALA A 14 15.97 -8.43 -6.94
C ALA A 14 14.79 -8.65 -5.99
N ALA A 15 14.18 -7.57 -5.50
CA ALA A 15 13.12 -7.61 -4.49
C ALA A 15 11.87 -6.86 -4.99
N PRO A 16 11.04 -7.46 -5.87
CA PRO A 16 9.74 -6.90 -6.21
C PRO A 16 8.77 -6.98 -5.03
N SER A 17 7.60 -6.30 -5.14
CA SER A 17 6.52 -6.48 -4.17
C SER A 17 6.05 -7.93 -4.16
N ALA A 18 5.94 -8.54 -2.98
CA ALA A 18 5.58 -9.94 -2.81
C ALA A 18 4.04 -10.15 -2.85
N ASN A 19 3.36 -9.63 -3.86
CA ASN A 19 1.92 -9.75 -4.07
C ASN A 19 1.60 -10.10 -5.52
N LYS A 20 0.41 -10.61 -5.78
CA LYS A 20 -0.08 -10.78 -7.16
C LYS A 20 -0.26 -9.41 -7.82
N SER A 21 0.13 -9.30 -9.10
CA SER A 21 0.03 -8.05 -9.85
C SER A 21 -1.36 -7.40 -9.75
N GLY A 22 -1.40 -6.11 -9.48
CA GLY A 22 -2.63 -5.32 -9.34
C GLY A 22 -3.34 -5.45 -7.99
N LYS A 23 -2.91 -6.37 -7.11
CA LYS A 23 -3.50 -6.56 -5.79
C LYS A 23 -2.83 -5.69 -4.73
N LEU A 24 -3.43 -5.65 -3.53
CA LEU A 24 -2.89 -4.95 -2.37
C LEU A 24 -1.49 -5.44 -2.03
N SER A 25 -0.61 -4.51 -1.68
CA SER A 25 0.71 -4.83 -1.15
C SER A 25 0.63 -5.47 0.23
N CYS A 26 1.60 -6.31 0.51
CA CYS A 26 1.71 -7.04 1.77
C CYS A 26 2.09 -6.14 2.92
N THR A 27 1.45 -6.33 4.06
CA THR A 27 1.82 -5.65 5.30
C THR A 27 2.22 -6.62 6.41
N SER A 28 1.93 -7.90 6.24
CA SER A 28 2.32 -8.95 7.20
C SER A 28 2.76 -10.24 6.50
N PRO A 29 3.68 -11.01 7.11
CA PRO A 29 4.15 -12.28 6.54
C PRO A 29 3.03 -13.32 6.41
N GLY A 30 2.03 -13.28 7.30
CA GLY A 30 0.93 -14.26 7.32
C GLY A 30 0.00 -14.14 6.13
N ASP A 31 -0.34 -12.92 5.72
CA ASP A 31 -1.26 -12.67 4.62
C ASP A 31 -0.70 -13.13 3.29
N GLU A 32 0.60 -12.95 3.09
CA GLU A 32 1.24 -13.29 1.83
C GLU A 32 1.62 -14.76 1.72
N PHE A 33 2.07 -15.36 2.81
CA PHE A 33 2.34 -16.79 2.81
C PHE A 33 1.09 -17.59 2.38
N ALA A 34 -0.09 -17.22 2.86
CA ALA A 34 -1.33 -17.86 2.47
C ALA A 34 -1.62 -17.76 0.95
N LYS A 35 -1.21 -16.66 0.30
CA LYS A 35 -1.45 -16.42 -1.13
C LYS A 35 -0.35 -16.97 -2.04
N LEU A 36 0.89 -17.01 -1.57
CA LEU A 36 2.08 -17.33 -2.36
C LEU A 36 2.73 -18.67 -2.02
N LYS A 37 2.26 -19.38 -0.99
CA LYS A 37 2.89 -20.61 -0.46
C LYS A 37 3.25 -21.66 -1.51
N ASN A 38 2.55 -21.71 -2.64
CA ASN A 38 2.83 -22.64 -3.73
C ASN A 38 3.73 -22.04 -4.83
N SER A 39 4.23 -20.81 -4.63
CA SER A 39 5.01 -20.07 -5.63
C SER A 39 6.32 -19.52 -5.06
N ILE A 40 6.63 -19.81 -3.81
CA ILE A 40 7.86 -19.39 -3.12
C ILE A 40 8.48 -20.57 -2.41
N ASP A 41 9.82 -20.61 -2.39
CA ASP A 41 10.59 -21.67 -1.72
C ASP A 41 10.75 -21.40 -0.23
N ALA A 42 10.85 -20.13 0.19
CA ALA A 42 11.04 -19.75 1.58
C ALA A 42 10.44 -18.40 1.88
N LEU A 43 10.08 -18.19 3.16
CA LEU A 43 9.64 -16.92 3.71
C LEU A 43 10.47 -16.60 4.96
N LEU A 44 11.14 -15.45 4.97
CA LEU A 44 11.80 -14.92 6.15
C LEU A 44 10.85 -13.96 6.87
N ASN A 45 10.37 -14.38 8.03
CA ASN A 45 9.47 -13.54 8.83
C ASN A 45 10.26 -12.38 9.47
N GLY A 46 10.05 -11.18 8.98
CA GLY A 46 10.62 -9.93 9.48
C GLY A 46 9.68 -9.11 10.38
N GLY A 47 8.50 -9.63 10.67
CA GLY A 47 7.42 -8.88 11.33
C GLY A 47 6.56 -8.12 10.34
N ASP A 48 5.63 -7.33 10.88
CA ASP A 48 4.72 -6.49 10.09
C ASP A 48 5.44 -5.24 9.56
N ALA A 49 4.90 -4.67 8.48
CA ALA A 49 5.43 -3.44 7.90
C ALA A 49 5.21 -2.25 8.85
N GLU A 50 6.30 -1.52 9.16
CA GLU A 50 6.24 -0.38 10.08
C GLU A 50 5.48 0.82 9.50
N LEU A 51 5.65 1.09 8.21
CA LEU A 51 5.11 2.28 7.54
C LEU A 51 3.77 2.03 6.81
N GLY A 52 3.49 0.80 6.44
CA GLY A 52 2.22 0.39 5.84
C GLY A 52 1.95 0.86 4.41
N LEU A 53 2.72 1.79 3.87
CA LEU A 53 2.64 2.30 2.50
C LEU A 53 3.88 1.91 1.68
N GLU A 54 3.73 1.94 0.37
CA GLU A 54 4.83 1.80 -0.57
C GLU A 54 5.82 2.99 -0.47
N SER A 55 7.05 2.78 -0.96
CA SER A 55 8.05 3.84 -1.03
C SER A 55 7.69 4.88 -2.07
N THR A 56 8.09 6.13 -1.84
CA THR A 56 8.09 7.16 -2.87
C THR A 56 9.14 6.80 -3.93
N VAL A 57 8.81 6.99 -5.20
CA VAL A 57 9.71 6.71 -6.33
C VAL A 57 10.00 8.01 -7.07
N VAL A 58 11.28 8.34 -7.21
CA VAL A 58 11.75 9.53 -7.91
C VAL A 58 12.54 9.10 -9.14
N ASP A 59 12.23 9.67 -10.30
CA ASP A 59 13.02 9.54 -11.53
C ASP A 59 14.14 10.58 -11.51
N CYS A 60 15.36 10.12 -11.32
CA CYS A 60 16.57 10.94 -11.36
C CYS A 60 17.33 10.79 -12.69
N SER A 61 16.78 10.09 -13.68
CA SER A 61 17.40 9.90 -15.01
C SER A 61 17.13 11.05 -15.96
N VAL A 62 16.31 12.00 -15.57
CA VAL A 62 15.91 13.17 -16.34
C VAL A 62 16.60 14.43 -15.79
N GLU A 63 16.73 15.48 -16.62
CA GLU A 63 17.40 16.73 -16.23
C GLU A 63 16.80 17.35 -14.97
N LYS A 64 15.48 17.34 -14.85
CA LYS A 64 14.76 17.74 -13.63
C LYS A 64 14.08 16.53 -13.01
N PRO A 65 14.62 15.97 -11.92
CA PRO A 65 14.00 14.86 -11.21
C PRO A 65 12.51 15.08 -10.93
N CYS A 66 11.72 14.03 -11.03
CA CYS A 66 10.28 14.09 -10.80
C CYS A 66 9.78 12.88 -10.02
N ILE A 67 8.68 13.05 -9.29
CA ILE A 67 8.05 11.97 -8.53
C ILE A 67 7.20 11.12 -9.47
N LEU A 68 7.54 9.84 -9.60
CA LEU A 68 6.77 8.86 -10.36
C LEU A 68 5.62 8.26 -9.56
N ARG A 69 5.81 8.11 -8.24
CA ARG A 69 4.83 7.56 -7.31
C ARG A 69 5.00 8.22 -5.96
N LEU A 70 3.91 8.72 -5.39
CA LEU A 70 3.87 9.15 -3.99
C LEU A 70 3.85 7.92 -3.06
N GLY A 71 4.55 8.02 -1.97
CA GLY A 71 4.62 7.01 -0.92
C GLY A 71 4.76 7.65 0.45
N ASN A 72 5.44 6.97 1.36
CA ASN A 72 5.55 7.43 2.74
C ASN A 72 6.38 8.72 2.91
N ILE A 73 7.36 8.96 2.04
CA ILE A 73 8.09 10.24 2.02
C ILE A 73 7.30 11.21 1.16
N THR A 74 6.92 12.34 1.71
CA THR A 74 6.08 13.33 1.05
C THR A 74 6.86 14.15 0.02
N ARG A 75 6.13 14.83 -0.88
CA ARG A 75 6.72 15.75 -1.86
C ARG A 75 7.44 16.90 -1.15
N GLU A 76 6.83 17.41 -0.09
CA GLU A 76 7.34 18.52 0.72
C GLU A 76 8.69 18.15 1.37
N GLU A 77 8.81 16.96 1.94
CA GLU A 77 10.06 16.47 2.53
C GLU A 77 11.17 16.34 1.48
N ILE A 78 10.85 15.83 0.28
CA ILE A 78 11.82 15.72 -0.81
C ILE A 78 12.21 17.11 -1.31
N SER A 79 11.25 18.01 -1.52
CA SER A 79 11.51 19.39 -1.97
C SER A 79 12.39 20.15 -0.99
N ASN A 80 12.14 20.00 0.30
CA ASN A 80 12.96 20.61 1.36
C ASN A 80 14.40 20.06 1.36
N CYS A 81 14.58 18.78 1.03
CA CYS A 81 15.92 18.18 0.94
C CYS A 81 16.70 18.64 -0.31
N LEU A 82 15.99 18.97 -1.38
CA LEU A 82 16.58 19.36 -2.68
C LEU A 82 16.72 20.85 -2.85
N ASP A 83 16.22 21.67 -1.93
CA ASP A 83 16.14 23.13 -2.04
C ASP A 83 15.37 23.65 -3.28
N TYR A 84 14.52 22.80 -3.90
CA TYR A 84 13.61 23.19 -4.98
C TYR A 84 12.33 22.33 -4.96
N ASP A 85 11.25 22.86 -5.55
CA ASP A 85 9.97 22.16 -5.61
C ASP A 85 9.98 21.05 -6.67
N ILE A 86 10.05 19.79 -6.22
CA ILE A 86 10.03 18.63 -7.10
C ILE A 86 8.62 18.40 -7.68
N ALA A 87 8.53 18.33 -9.00
CA ALA A 87 7.25 18.12 -9.68
C ALA A 87 6.80 16.66 -9.61
N PRO A 88 5.48 16.38 -9.49
CA PRO A 88 4.94 15.07 -9.81
C PRO A 88 5.06 14.84 -11.31
N ILE A 89 5.10 13.54 -11.70
CA ILE A 89 5.05 13.19 -13.12
C ILE A 89 3.81 13.84 -13.75
N SER A 90 4.01 14.55 -14.85
CA SER A 90 2.87 15.09 -15.59
C SER A 90 2.08 13.95 -16.20
N GLN A 91 0.75 13.99 -16.10
CA GLN A 91 -0.14 12.99 -16.71
C GLN A 91 -0.01 12.89 -18.25
N LEU A 92 0.84 13.73 -18.85
CA LEU A 92 1.13 13.78 -20.28
C LEU A 92 2.12 12.70 -20.75
N GLU A 93 2.91 12.10 -19.84
CA GLU A 93 3.76 10.97 -20.17
C GLU A 93 2.96 9.67 -20.20
N LYS A 94 2.63 9.19 -21.39
CA LYS A 94 1.87 7.94 -21.62
C LYS A 94 2.63 6.64 -21.31
N LYS A 95 3.90 6.71 -20.94
CA LYS A 95 4.71 5.51 -20.67
C LYS A 95 4.77 5.24 -19.16
N ILE A 96 4.34 4.04 -18.78
CA ILE A 96 4.49 3.53 -17.41
C ILE A 96 5.98 3.36 -17.13
N LYS A 97 6.52 4.10 -16.15
CA LYS A 97 7.93 4.08 -15.75
C LYS A 97 8.16 3.41 -14.39
N SER A 98 7.12 3.23 -13.58
CA SER A 98 7.22 2.59 -12.27
C SER A 98 5.99 1.76 -11.92
N PRO A 99 6.12 0.75 -11.02
CA PRO A 99 4.97 0.08 -10.42
C PRO A 99 4.04 1.11 -9.73
N GLY A 100 2.73 0.88 -9.78
CA GLY A 100 1.74 1.77 -9.17
C GLY A 100 1.09 2.76 -10.14
N GLN A 101 1.59 2.91 -11.37
CA GLN A 101 1.02 3.79 -12.40
C GLN A 101 -0.10 3.14 -13.24
N LEU A 102 -0.37 1.85 -13.02
CA LEU A 102 -1.46 1.16 -13.70
C LEU A 102 -2.82 1.63 -13.15
N LEU A 103 -3.83 1.76 -14.01
CA LEU A 103 -5.20 2.13 -13.64
C LEU A 103 -5.82 1.19 -12.60
N LYS A 104 -5.46 -0.10 -12.64
CA LYS A 104 -5.86 -1.10 -11.65
C LYS A 104 -4.63 -1.57 -10.89
N HIS A 105 -4.34 -0.91 -9.79
CA HIS A 105 -3.24 -1.23 -8.88
C HIS A 105 -3.71 -1.04 -7.43
N TYR A 106 -3.12 -1.77 -6.48
CA TYR A 106 -3.51 -1.76 -5.06
C TYR A 106 -5.00 -2.04 -4.85
N SER A 107 -5.58 -2.85 -5.74
CA SER A 107 -7.01 -3.10 -5.74
C SER A 107 -7.38 -4.24 -4.81
N PRO A 108 -8.26 -4.02 -3.81
CA PRO A 108 -8.87 -5.12 -3.07
C PRO A 108 -9.69 -6.01 -3.99
N ASP A 109 -10.03 -7.21 -3.53
CA ASP A 109 -10.93 -8.11 -4.25
C ASP A 109 -12.38 -7.61 -4.16
N ALA A 110 -12.77 -7.08 -3.00
CA ALA A 110 -14.07 -6.48 -2.79
C ALA A 110 -14.24 -5.16 -3.56
N LYS A 111 -15.48 -4.86 -3.97
CA LYS A 111 -15.81 -3.56 -4.57
C LYS A 111 -15.63 -2.44 -3.56
N LEU A 112 -14.77 -1.48 -3.87
CA LEU A 112 -14.49 -0.33 -3.02
C LEU A 112 -15.29 0.90 -3.49
N LEU A 113 -16.06 1.48 -2.58
CA LEU A 113 -16.77 2.74 -2.78
C LEU A 113 -16.04 3.84 -2.02
N LEU A 114 -15.46 4.79 -2.74
CA LEU A 114 -14.70 5.90 -2.14
C LEU A 114 -15.62 7.07 -1.76
N ASN A 115 -15.15 7.90 -0.84
CA ASN A 115 -15.79 9.17 -0.44
C ASN A 115 -17.24 8.99 0.07
N GLN A 116 -17.50 7.87 0.76
CA GLN A 116 -18.79 7.63 1.38
C GLN A 116 -18.80 8.18 2.81
N ASN A 117 -19.78 9.01 3.12
CA ASN A 117 -19.99 9.52 4.49
C ASN A 117 -20.72 8.49 5.37
N LYS A 118 -21.46 7.58 4.76
CA LYS A 118 -22.22 6.51 5.42
C LYS A 118 -22.21 5.26 4.54
N PRO A 119 -22.10 4.06 5.11
CA PRO A 119 -22.25 2.82 4.36
C PRO A 119 -23.73 2.56 4.00
N ASN A 120 -23.96 1.79 2.95
CA ASN A 120 -25.26 1.20 2.69
C ASN A 120 -25.46 -0.03 3.60
N ARG A 121 -26.70 -0.51 3.64
CA ARG A 121 -27.01 -1.72 4.43
C ARG A 121 -26.22 -2.93 3.89
N GLY A 122 -25.42 -3.53 4.76
CA GLY A 122 -24.58 -4.68 4.43
C GLY A 122 -23.16 -4.35 4.01
N ASP A 123 -22.84 -3.09 3.73
CA ASP A 123 -21.45 -2.67 3.49
C ASP A 123 -20.61 -2.79 4.76
N ILE A 124 -19.30 -2.95 4.57
CA ILE A 124 -18.31 -2.86 5.63
C ILE A 124 -17.61 -1.51 5.49
N PHE A 125 -17.57 -0.74 6.57
CA PHE A 125 -17.13 0.65 6.51
C PHE A 125 -15.70 0.83 7.05
N LEU A 126 -14.85 1.50 6.27
CA LEU A 126 -13.53 1.94 6.70
C LEU A 126 -13.57 3.44 6.93
N SER A 127 -13.59 3.85 8.19
CA SER A 127 -13.69 5.26 8.58
C SER A 127 -12.31 5.91 8.81
N PHE A 128 -12.30 7.23 8.83
CA PHE A 128 -11.18 8.06 9.26
C PHE A 128 -11.68 8.99 10.38
N GLY A 129 -11.25 8.74 11.60
CA GLY A 129 -11.80 9.30 12.82
C GLY A 129 -12.68 8.29 13.55
N PRO A 130 -13.45 8.70 14.57
CA PRO A 130 -14.26 7.80 15.39
C PRO A 130 -15.19 6.93 14.56
N HIS A 131 -15.15 5.63 14.81
CA HIS A 131 -15.99 4.66 14.10
C HIS A 131 -17.38 4.56 14.74
N PRO A 132 -18.47 4.60 13.95
CA PRO A 132 -19.82 4.42 14.49
C PRO A 132 -20.01 3.00 15.04
N LYS A 133 -20.43 2.88 16.32
CA LYS A 133 -20.51 1.59 17.04
C LYS A 133 -21.48 0.57 16.43
N GLU A 134 -22.52 1.04 15.73
CA GLU A 134 -23.54 0.17 15.13
C GLU A 134 -23.22 -0.26 13.69
N ILE A 135 -22.07 0.15 13.17
CA ILE A 135 -21.67 -0.14 11.79
C ILE A 135 -20.53 -1.13 11.79
N ASP A 136 -20.66 -2.20 10.99
CA ASP A 136 -19.56 -3.15 10.82
C ASP A 136 -18.39 -2.50 10.07
N GLY A 137 -17.19 -2.59 10.62
CA GLY A 137 -16.03 -2.03 9.97
C GLY A 137 -14.85 -1.77 10.88
N LEU A 138 -13.98 -0.90 10.43
CA LEU A 138 -12.76 -0.50 11.11
C LEU A 138 -12.56 1.02 10.96
N THR A 139 -11.75 1.62 11.83
CA THR A 139 -11.24 2.96 11.60
C THR A 139 -9.74 2.95 11.36
N LEU A 140 -9.31 3.70 10.35
CA LEU A 140 -7.88 3.89 10.08
C LEU A 140 -7.16 4.53 11.27
N THR A 141 -7.84 5.44 11.97
CA THR A 141 -7.35 6.16 13.14
C THR A 141 -8.51 6.83 13.88
N GLU A 142 -8.58 6.70 15.17
CA GLU A 142 -9.59 7.40 16.01
C GLU A 142 -9.28 8.90 16.10
N SER A 143 -8.01 9.26 16.18
CA SER A 143 -7.50 10.62 16.38
C SER A 143 -7.38 11.43 15.09
N LYS A 144 -7.68 10.86 13.93
CA LYS A 144 -7.44 11.44 12.59
C LYS A 144 -5.95 11.71 12.31
N ASN A 145 -5.07 10.93 12.89
CA ASN A 145 -3.64 10.98 12.61
C ASN A 145 -3.34 10.34 11.26
N LEU A 146 -2.71 11.08 10.34
CA LEU A 146 -2.43 10.61 8.98
C LEU A 146 -1.36 9.51 8.93
N GLU A 147 -0.36 9.53 9.80
CA GLU A 147 0.69 8.51 9.85
C GLU A 147 0.12 7.18 10.33
N GLU A 148 -0.72 7.21 11.37
CA GLU A 148 -1.45 6.04 11.85
C GLU A 148 -2.37 5.48 10.77
N ALA A 149 -3.12 6.35 10.09
CA ALA A 149 -4.00 5.95 9.00
C ALA A 149 -3.23 5.32 7.83
N ALA A 150 -2.10 5.89 7.45
CA ALA A 150 -1.23 5.37 6.41
C ALA A 150 -0.70 3.97 6.77
N LYS A 151 -0.23 3.79 8.01
CA LYS A 151 0.24 2.49 8.54
C LYS A 151 -0.85 1.43 8.48
N ASN A 152 -2.08 1.77 8.80
CA ASN A 152 -3.20 0.84 8.91
C ASN A 152 -3.87 0.54 7.56
N LEU A 153 -3.69 1.38 6.54
CA LEU A 153 -4.49 1.35 5.31
C LEU A 153 -4.50 -0.02 4.63
N PHE A 154 -3.37 -0.54 4.22
CA PHE A 154 -3.33 -1.82 3.50
C PHE A 154 -3.65 -3.01 4.42
N THR A 155 -3.22 -2.98 5.66
CA THR A 155 -3.58 -4.01 6.66
C THR A 155 -5.09 -4.11 6.82
N PHE A 156 -5.79 -2.98 6.96
CA PHE A 156 -7.24 -2.99 7.14
C PHE A 156 -7.97 -3.34 5.85
N LEU A 157 -7.48 -2.92 4.70
CA LEU A 157 -8.06 -3.36 3.41
C LEU A 157 -7.95 -4.89 3.25
N HIS A 158 -6.84 -5.52 3.66
CA HIS A 158 -6.73 -6.99 3.69
C HIS A 158 -7.73 -7.64 4.66
N ILE A 159 -7.92 -7.06 5.84
CA ILE A 159 -8.92 -7.55 6.81
C ILE A 159 -10.33 -7.43 6.24
N LEU A 160 -10.66 -6.30 5.65
CA LEU A 160 -11.99 -6.03 5.07
C LEU A 160 -12.29 -6.93 3.87
N ASP A 161 -11.30 -7.23 3.03
CA ASP A 161 -11.43 -8.21 1.95
C ASP A 161 -11.79 -9.61 2.50
N ARG A 162 -11.17 -10.03 3.59
CA ARG A 162 -11.48 -11.31 4.25
C ARG A 162 -12.88 -11.31 4.83
N LEU A 163 -13.28 -10.25 5.51
CA LEU A 163 -14.61 -10.09 6.10
C LEU A 163 -15.70 -10.06 5.01
N SER A 164 -15.48 -9.37 3.91
CA SER A 164 -16.39 -9.32 2.77
C SER A 164 -16.63 -10.72 2.19
N LYS A 165 -15.57 -11.50 1.97
CA LYS A 165 -15.66 -12.88 1.50
C LYS A 165 -16.43 -13.78 2.49
N ALA A 166 -16.19 -13.64 3.78
CA ALA A 166 -16.88 -14.40 4.82
C ALA A 166 -18.38 -14.10 4.89
N LYS A 167 -18.79 -12.88 4.54
CA LYS A 167 -20.22 -12.47 4.47
C LYS A 167 -20.90 -12.85 3.15
N GLY A 168 -20.22 -13.59 2.25
CA GLY A 168 -20.75 -13.96 0.94
C GLY A 168 -20.80 -12.79 -0.05
N GLY A 169 -20.01 -11.75 0.20
CA GLY A 169 -19.83 -10.63 -0.71
C GLY A 169 -19.28 -11.11 -2.05
N ILE A 170 -19.93 -10.73 -3.14
CA ILE A 170 -19.46 -10.96 -4.51
C ILE A 170 -18.23 -10.06 -4.73
N PRO A 171 -17.15 -10.61 -5.29
CA PRO A 171 -15.96 -9.83 -5.62
C PRO A 171 -16.23 -8.77 -6.67
#